data_7640cdb5a5621ed8b730ced9ace33543
#
_entry.id   7640cdb5a5621ed8b730ced9ace33543
#
_cell.length_a   1.000
_cell.length_b   1.000
_cell.length_c   1.000
_cell.angle_alpha   90.00
_cell.angle_beta   90.00
_cell.angle_gamma   90.00
#
_symmetry.space_group_name_H-M   'P 1'
#
loop_
_entity.id
_entity.type
_entity.pdbx_description
1 polymer ?
#
loop_
_entity_poly.entity_id
_entity_poly.type
_entity_poly.pdbx_seq_one_letter_code
_entity_poly.pdbx_strand_id
1 'polypeptide(L)'
;YPDANSTLRFSYGKVMDYYPADAIHFDYITHLSGVIEKEDPDNDEFIVHEKLIELYEAKDYGQYGQDGKMIVCFLTNNDMTGGNSGSPVVNGKGELLGLAFDGNWEAMSSDIAFAPNLQRTIVVDIHYVLFIIDKFAGAKNIIDELTIVKTSPPSPAPQPIEPPVPVAVEVEVTTN
;
A
#
# COMPACT_ATOMS: atom_id res chain seq x y z
N TYR A 1 -13.52 7.01 -17.49
CA TYR A 1 -14.53 6.01 -17.03
C TYR A 1 -15.34 6.60 -15.89
N PRO A 2 -16.56 6.07 -15.64
CA PRO A 2 -17.44 6.63 -14.61
C PRO A 2 -16.97 6.25 -13.20
N ASP A 3 -17.28 7.09 -12.21
CA ASP A 3 -17.17 6.77 -10.79
C ASP A 3 -17.98 5.53 -10.43
N ALA A 4 -17.72 4.98 -9.24
CA ALA A 4 -18.52 3.88 -8.70
C ALA A 4 -20.00 4.29 -8.58
N ASN A 5 -20.89 3.53 -9.21
CA ASN A 5 -22.30 3.86 -9.37
C ASN A 5 -23.23 2.72 -8.95
N SER A 6 -22.84 1.93 -7.96
CA SER A 6 -23.55 0.73 -7.48
C SER A 6 -23.57 -0.43 -8.49
N THR A 7 -22.77 -0.39 -9.54
CA THR A 7 -22.52 -1.54 -10.41
C THR A 7 -21.19 -2.17 -10.08
N LEU A 8 -21.04 -3.47 -10.35
CA LEU A 8 -19.79 -4.17 -10.17
C LEU A 8 -18.75 -3.64 -11.16
N ARG A 9 -17.62 -3.16 -10.62
CA ARG A 9 -16.48 -2.72 -11.40
C ARG A 9 -15.23 -3.43 -10.91
N PHE A 10 -14.48 -3.98 -11.83
CA PHE A 10 -13.18 -4.56 -11.54
C PHE A 10 -12.06 -3.68 -12.08
N SER A 11 -11.07 -3.42 -11.26
CA SER A 11 -9.74 -3.02 -11.73
C SER A 11 -8.72 -4.07 -11.32
N TYR A 12 -7.63 -4.18 -12.06
CA TYR A 12 -6.60 -5.16 -11.77
C TYR A 12 -5.22 -4.54 -11.99
N GLY A 13 -4.23 -5.07 -11.28
CA GLY A 13 -2.87 -4.56 -11.34
C GLY A 13 -1.91 -5.46 -10.61
N LYS A 14 -0.74 -4.94 -10.33
CA LYS A 14 0.33 -5.59 -9.59
C LYS A 14 0.72 -4.75 -8.39
N VAL A 15 1.16 -5.41 -7.33
CA VAL A 15 1.86 -4.73 -6.23
C VAL A 15 3.19 -4.25 -6.77
N MET A 16 3.48 -2.95 -6.64
CA MET A 16 4.72 -2.37 -7.14
C MET A 16 4.98 -0.97 -6.57
N ASP A 17 6.24 -0.64 -6.49
CA ASP A 17 6.82 0.65 -6.18
C ASP A 17 6.67 1.67 -7.33
N TYR A 18 7.21 2.88 -7.15
CA TYR A 18 7.29 3.85 -8.23
C TYR A 18 8.38 4.92 -7.99
N TYR A 19 8.74 5.59 -9.08
CA TYR A 19 9.74 6.65 -9.11
C TYR A 19 9.10 7.94 -9.63
N PRO A 20 8.66 8.86 -8.76
CA PRO A 20 7.95 10.08 -9.17
C PRO A 20 8.88 11.12 -9.81
N ALA A 21 10.18 11.10 -9.50
CA ALA A 21 11.18 12.00 -10.04
C ALA A 21 12.58 11.37 -9.98
N ASP A 22 13.56 12.06 -10.56
CA ASP A 22 14.96 11.66 -10.48
C ASP A 22 15.42 11.55 -9.03
N ALA A 23 16.12 10.47 -8.71
CA ALA A 23 16.63 10.13 -7.38
C ALA A 23 15.55 9.98 -6.26
N ILE A 24 14.27 9.87 -6.59
CA ILE A 24 13.19 9.61 -5.63
C ILE A 24 12.57 8.24 -5.92
N HIS A 25 12.54 7.40 -4.89
CA HIS A 25 11.91 6.08 -4.92
C HIS A 25 10.94 5.94 -3.75
N PHE A 26 9.69 5.58 -4.04
CA PHE A 26 8.72 5.16 -3.03
C PHE A 26 8.55 3.65 -3.09
N ASP A 27 8.84 2.99 -1.96
CA ASP A 27 8.64 1.56 -1.80
C ASP A 27 7.16 1.20 -1.90
N TYR A 28 6.87 -0.05 -2.27
CA TYR A 28 5.51 -0.54 -2.38
C TYR A 28 4.84 -0.86 -1.05
N ILE A 29 5.55 -0.82 0.08
CA ILE A 29 5.02 -1.08 1.42
C ILE A 29 5.36 0.04 2.39
N THR A 30 4.47 0.24 3.37
CA THR A 30 4.72 1.10 4.53
C THR A 30 4.56 0.29 5.82
N HIS A 31 5.23 0.72 6.88
CA HIS A 31 5.27 0.01 8.15
C HIS A 31 4.69 0.86 9.29
N LEU A 32 4.33 0.20 10.38
CA LEU A 32 3.87 0.87 11.60
C LEU A 32 4.90 1.86 12.17
N SER A 33 6.19 1.63 11.92
CA SER A 33 7.25 2.62 12.27
C SER A 33 6.97 4.00 11.68
N GLY A 34 6.51 4.07 10.43
CA GLY A 34 6.19 5.35 9.80
C GLY A 34 4.95 6.05 10.40
N VAL A 35 4.03 5.31 11.02
CA VAL A 35 2.94 5.87 11.81
C VAL A 35 3.48 6.50 13.09
N ILE A 36 4.36 5.78 13.80
CA ILE A 36 5.00 6.27 15.04
C ILE A 36 5.92 7.46 14.77
N GLU A 37 6.67 7.47 13.65
CA GLU A 37 7.52 8.59 13.26
C GLU A 37 6.76 9.90 13.00
N LYS A 38 5.47 9.81 12.66
CA LYS A 38 4.59 10.96 12.40
C LYS A 38 3.77 11.36 13.60
N GLU A 39 3.89 10.66 14.72
CA GLU A 39 3.14 10.96 15.93
C GLU A 39 3.43 12.40 16.38
N ASP A 40 2.35 13.16 16.58
CA ASP A 40 2.39 14.55 17.04
C ASP A 40 1.21 14.77 17.99
N PRO A 41 1.46 14.83 19.32
CA PRO A 41 0.40 14.99 20.32
C PRO A 41 -0.30 16.35 20.27
N ASP A 42 0.28 17.33 19.58
CA ASP A 42 -0.27 18.67 19.42
C ASP A 42 -1.14 18.79 18.15
N ASN A 43 -1.24 17.74 17.35
CA ASN A 43 -2.02 17.71 16.13
C ASN A 43 -2.97 16.50 16.11
N ASP A 44 -4.27 16.77 16.24
CA ASP A 44 -5.32 15.75 16.32
C ASP A 44 -5.29 14.73 15.17
N GLU A 45 -4.76 15.10 13.99
CA GLU A 45 -4.64 14.19 12.85
C GLU A 45 -3.51 13.18 13.00
N PHE A 46 -2.53 13.44 13.87
CA PHE A 46 -1.33 12.62 14.05
C PHE A 46 -1.20 12.03 15.45
N ILE A 47 -2.22 12.14 16.30
CA ILE A 47 -2.23 11.46 17.60
C ILE A 47 -2.26 9.96 17.39
N VAL A 48 -1.28 9.25 17.93
CA VAL A 48 -1.25 7.80 17.97
C VAL A 48 -1.71 7.31 19.34
N HIS A 49 -2.66 6.37 19.36
CA HIS A 49 -3.18 5.83 20.61
C HIS A 49 -2.07 5.10 21.39
N GLU A 50 -1.93 5.39 22.71
CA GLU A 50 -0.90 4.86 23.59
C GLU A 50 -0.74 3.33 23.49
N LYS A 51 -1.83 2.58 23.49
CA LYS A 51 -1.81 1.13 23.30
C LYS A 51 -1.16 0.67 22.00
N LEU A 52 -1.27 1.45 20.92
CA LEU A 52 -0.63 1.13 19.65
C LEU A 52 0.89 1.34 19.74
N ILE A 53 1.31 2.37 20.47
CA ILE A 53 2.72 2.65 20.76
C ILE A 53 3.31 1.51 21.61
N GLU A 54 2.63 1.08 22.67
CA GLU A 54 3.03 -0.04 23.51
C GLU A 54 3.22 -1.34 22.70
N LEU A 55 2.24 -1.66 21.83
CA LEU A 55 2.32 -2.84 20.96
C LEU A 55 3.49 -2.75 19.98
N TYR A 56 3.76 -1.56 19.47
CA TYR A 56 4.90 -1.30 18.58
C TYR A 56 6.25 -1.49 19.28
N GLU A 57 6.42 -0.89 20.46
CA GLU A 57 7.64 -0.98 21.26
C GLU A 57 7.93 -2.42 21.71
N ALA A 58 6.89 -3.12 22.14
CA ALA A 58 6.96 -4.53 22.51
C ALA A 58 7.15 -5.47 21.30
N LYS A 59 6.97 -4.98 20.06
CA LYS A 59 6.89 -5.78 18.83
C LYS A 59 5.86 -6.92 18.92
N ASP A 60 4.81 -6.70 19.72
CA ASP A 60 3.75 -7.70 19.91
C ASP A 60 2.73 -7.65 18.75
N TYR A 61 3.19 -8.04 17.58
CA TYR A 61 2.34 -8.12 16.38
C TYR A 61 1.61 -9.47 16.23
N GLY A 62 1.84 -10.41 17.16
CA GLY A 62 1.27 -11.75 17.08
C GLY A 62 1.64 -12.46 15.79
N GLN A 63 0.65 -13.10 15.17
CA GLN A 63 0.83 -13.81 13.90
C GLN A 63 0.77 -12.92 12.67
N TYR A 64 0.57 -11.61 12.84
CA TYR A 64 0.33 -10.65 11.76
C TYR A 64 1.59 -9.90 11.31
N GLY A 65 2.63 -9.88 12.16
CA GLY A 65 3.91 -9.27 11.82
C GLY A 65 4.76 -10.14 10.88
N GLN A 66 5.59 -9.48 10.09
CA GLN A 66 6.57 -10.12 9.21
C GLN A 66 7.96 -9.59 9.52
N ASP A 67 8.92 -10.48 9.76
CA ASP A 67 10.32 -10.14 10.07
C ASP A 67 10.48 -9.06 11.17
N GLY A 68 9.62 -9.13 12.20
CA GLY A 68 9.62 -8.17 13.31
C GLY A 68 9.09 -6.78 12.97
N LYS A 69 8.40 -6.64 11.83
CA LYS A 69 7.74 -5.41 11.38
C LYS A 69 6.25 -5.67 11.16
N MET A 70 5.46 -4.60 11.29
CA MET A 70 4.05 -4.59 10.92
C MET A 70 3.88 -3.77 9.65
N ILE A 71 3.44 -4.41 8.58
CA ILE A 71 3.08 -3.73 7.33
C ILE A 71 1.72 -3.08 7.54
N VAL A 72 1.57 -1.81 7.15
CA VAL A 72 0.31 -1.05 7.27
C VAL A 72 -0.40 -0.95 5.95
N CYS A 73 0.32 -0.53 4.90
CA CYS A 73 -0.24 -0.39 3.55
C CYS A 73 0.72 -0.95 2.51
N PHE A 74 0.15 -1.29 1.36
CA PHE A 74 0.92 -1.60 0.15
C PHE A 74 0.35 -0.85 -1.06
N LEU A 75 1.16 -0.70 -2.09
CA LEU A 75 0.82 -0.01 -3.33
C LEU A 75 0.53 -0.99 -4.46
N THR A 76 -0.46 -0.64 -5.28
CA THR A 76 -0.74 -1.36 -6.53
C THR A 76 -0.90 -0.37 -7.68
N ASN A 77 -0.68 -0.83 -8.92
CA ASN A 77 -0.86 0.00 -10.11
C ASN A 77 -2.22 -0.17 -10.78
N ASN A 78 -3.19 -0.77 -10.11
CA ASN A 78 -4.56 -0.75 -10.59
C ASN A 78 -5.16 0.64 -10.40
N ASP A 79 -6.11 0.94 -11.26
CA ASP A 79 -6.82 2.19 -11.22
C ASP A 79 -7.95 2.17 -10.20
N MET A 80 -8.15 3.28 -9.48
CA MET A 80 -9.27 3.49 -8.57
C MET A 80 -9.82 4.91 -8.71
N THR A 81 -11.05 5.11 -8.29
CA THR A 81 -11.73 6.39 -8.29
C THR A 81 -12.63 6.52 -7.06
N GLY A 82 -13.25 7.68 -6.87
CA GLY A 82 -14.20 7.92 -5.79
C GLY A 82 -15.27 6.82 -5.70
N GLY A 83 -15.58 6.36 -4.48
CA GLY A 83 -16.46 5.25 -4.20
C GLY A 83 -15.78 3.88 -4.04
N ASN A 84 -14.50 3.74 -4.37
CA ASN A 84 -13.73 2.51 -4.14
C ASN A 84 -13.20 2.36 -2.71
N SER A 85 -13.22 3.41 -1.90
CA SER A 85 -12.76 3.37 -0.51
C SER A 85 -13.44 2.25 0.29
N GLY A 86 -12.65 1.36 0.91
CA GLY A 86 -13.12 0.18 1.63
C GLY A 86 -13.45 -1.03 0.75
N SER A 87 -13.28 -0.95 -0.57
CA SER A 87 -13.49 -2.09 -1.46
C SER A 87 -12.44 -3.18 -1.20
N PRO A 88 -12.83 -4.48 -1.29
CA PRO A 88 -11.91 -5.58 -1.06
C PRO A 88 -10.88 -5.66 -2.20
N VAL A 89 -9.62 -5.82 -1.82
CA VAL A 89 -8.52 -6.15 -2.73
C VAL A 89 -8.21 -7.64 -2.55
N VAL A 90 -8.35 -8.40 -3.64
CA VAL A 90 -8.21 -9.86 -3.61
C VAL A 90 -7.11 -10.32 -4.58
N ASN A 91 -6.50 -11.47 -4.27
CA ASN A 91 -5.58 -12.10 -5.20
C ASN A 91 -6.33 -12.96 -6.24
N GLY A 92 -5.59 -13.59 -7.15
CA GLY A 92 -6.15 -14.47 -8.20
C GLY A 92 -6.87 -15.72 -7.69
N LYS A 93 -6.82 -16.01 -6.39
CA LYS A 93 -7.55 -17.10 -5.74
C LYS A 93 -8.81 -16.63 -5.02
N GLY A 94 -9.07 -15.31 -5.00
CA GLY A 94 -10.17 -14.71 -4.25
C GLY A 94 -9.88 -14.50 -2.76
N GLU A 95 -8.62 -14.64 -2.31
CA GLU A 95 -8.22 -14.40 -0.93
C GLU A 95 -8.07 -12.89 -0.71
N LEU A 96 -8.61 -12.38 0.40
CA LEU A 96 -8.55 -10.96 0.75
C LEU A 96 -7.12 -10.57 1.15
N LEU A 97 -6.55 -9.61 0.44
CA LEU A 97 -5.23 -9.04 0.70
C LEU A 97 -5.29 -7.73 1.49
N GLY A 98 -6.35 -6.98 1.34
CA GLY A 98 -6.50 -5.69 1.98
C GLY A 98 -7.75 -4.95 1.54
N LEU A 99 -7.83 -3.70 1.93
CA LEU A 99 -8.93 -2.79 1.61
C LEU A 99 -8.39 -1.60 0.82
N ALA A 100 -9.00 -1.31 -0.33
CA ALA A 100 -8.67 -0.10 -1.07
C ALA A 100 -8.94 1.13 -0.20
N PHE A 101 -7.97 2.03 -0.10
CA PHE A 101 -8.02 3.15 0.84
C PHE A 101 -8.01 4.49 0.11
N ASP A 102 -6.97 4.75 -0.69
CA ASP A 102 -6.77 6.03 -1.35
C ASP A 102 -5.89 5.87 -2.61
N GLY A 103 -5.72 6.95 -3.37
CA GLY A 103 -4.69 7.10 -4.39
C GLY A 103 -3.46 7.82 -3.85
N ASN A 104 -2.30 7.58 -4.46
CA ASN A 104 -1.13 8.42 -4.18
C ASN A 104 -1.34 9.83 -4.76
N TRP A 105 -0.43 10.77 -4.41
CA TRP A 105 -0.54 12.16 -4.87
C TRP A 105 -0.65 12.27 -6.41
N GLU A 106 0.10 11.46 -7.13
CA GLU A 106 0.11 11.43 -8.59
C GLU A 106 -1.20 10.90 -9.19
N ALA A 107 -2.01 10.20 -8.40
CA ALA A 107 -3.32 9.71 -8.82
C ALA A 107 -4.44 10.78 -8.80
N MET A 108 -4.16 12.00 -8.30
CA MET A 108 -5.15 13.08 -8.26
C MET A 108 -5.70 13.48 -9.64
N SER A 109 -4.99 13.16 -10.70
CA SER A 109 -5.39 13.42 -12.09
C SER A 109 -5.93 12.18 -12.81
N SER A 110 -6.14 11.06 -12.14
CA SER A 110 -6.49 9.78 -12.76
C SER A 110 -7.76 9.82 -13.61
N ASP A 111 -8.76 10.60 -13.19
CA ASP A 111 -10.04 10.76 -13.90
C ASP A 111 -9.89 11.47 -15.25
N ILE A 112 -8.80 12.23 -15.43
CA ILE A 112 -8.50 12.95 -16.67
C ILE A 112 -7.50 12.16 -17.50
N ALA A 113 -6.41 11.70 -16.89
CA ALA A 113 -5.35 10.96 -17.56
C ALA A 113 -4.68 9.98 -16.59
N PHE A 114 -4.78 8.70 -16.89
CA PHE A 114 -4.14 7.65 -16.10
C PHE A 114 -2.70 7.43 -16.54
N ALA A 115 -1.75 7.65 -15.60
CA ALA A 115 -0.32 7.44 -15.80
C ALA A 115 0.16 6.18 -15.04
N PRO A 116 0.18 4.99 -15.66
CA PRO A 116 0.40 3.71 -14.97
C PRO A 116 1.78 3.60 -14.30
N ASN A 117 2.75 4.41 -14.73
CA ASN A 117 4.09 4.43 -14.13
C ASN A 117 4.17 5.22 -12.82
N LEU A 118 3.22 6.12 -12.56
CA LEU A 118 3.23 7.05 -11.42
C LEU A 118 2.07 6.83 -10.48
N GLN A 119 0.88 6.56 -11.00
CA GLN A 119 -0.34 6.45 -10.21
C GLN A 119 -0.42 5.11 -9.51
N ARG A 120 -0.73 5.15 -8.21
CA ARG A 120 -0.86 3.99 -7.35
C ARG A 120 -2.12 4.05 -6.51
N THR A 121 -2.74 2.90 -6.36
CA THR A 121 -3.75 2.67 -5.33
C THR A 121 -3.05 2.30 -4.04
N ILE A 122 -3.43 2.94 -2.95
CA ILE A 122 -2.99 2.62 -1.60
C ILE A 122 -3.99 1.64 -1.00
N VAL A 123 -3.48 0.50 -0.53
CA VAL A 123 -4.29 -0.58 0.04
C VAL A 123 -3.86 -0.78 1.49
N VAL A 124 -4.81 -0.74 2.43
CA VAL A 124 -4.55 -1.13 3.82
C VAL A 124 -4.36 -2.64 3.86
N ASP A 125 -3.22 -3.11 4.39
CA ASP A 125 -2.89 -4.54 4.45
C ASP A 125 -3.83 -5.28 5.39
N ILE A 126 -4.31 -6.46 4.98
CA ILE A 126 -5.24 -7.25 5.78
C ILE A 126 -4.62 -7.70 7.11
N HIS A 127 -3.31 -7.94 7.17
CA HIS A 127 -2.64 -8.31 8.42
C HIS A 127 -2.71 -7.17 9.43
N TYR A 128 -2.59 -5.91 8.98
CA TYR A 128 -2.78 -4.75 9.86
C TYR A 128 -4.20 -4.65 10.37
N VAL A 129 -5.20 -4.85 9.51
CA VAL A 129 -6.61 -4.87 9.92
C VAL A 129 -6.86 -5.93 10.99
N LEU A 130 -6.35 -7.15 10.77
CA LEU A 130 -6.49 -8.25 11.73
C LEU A 130 -5.72 -8.00 13.02
N PHE A 131 -4.53 -7.40 12.95
CA PHE A 131 -3.76 -6.98 14.11
C PHE A 131 -4.54 -5.96 14.96
N ILE A 132 -5.17 -4.97 14.33
CA ILE A 132 -6.00 -3.99 15.04
C ILE A 132 -7.20 -4.68 15.72
N ILE A 133 -7.87 -5.59 15.04
CA ILE A 133 -9.01 -6.33 15.60
C ILE A 133 -8.58 -7.20 16.78
N ASP A 134 -7.53 -7.98 16.63
CA ASP A 134 -7.09 -8.96 17.65
C ASP A 134 -6.32 -8.29 18.79
N LYS A 135 -5.16 -7.68 18.47
CA LYS A 135 -4.21 -7.20 19.50
C LYS A 135 -4.60 -5.85 20.07
N PHE A 136 -5.00 -4.92 19.22
CA PHE A 136 -5.35 -3.59 19.68
C PHE A 136 -6.76 -3.54 20.30
N ALA A 137 -7.79 -4.02 19.61
CA ALA A 137 -9.16 -4.00 20.11
C ALA A 137 -9.50 -5.19 21.04
N GLY A 138 -8.74 -6.28 20.98
CA GLY A 138 -9.02 -7.50 21.76
C GLY A 138 -10.29 -8.25 21.33
N ALA A 139 -10.78 -7.98 20.12
CA ALA A 139 -12.03 -8.55 19.57
C ALA A 139 -11.77 -9.94 18.97
N LYS A 140 -11.27 -10.85 19.78
CA LYS A 140 -10.88 -12.20 19.38
C LYS A 140 -12.03 -13.01 18.78
N ASN A 141 -13.26 -12.77 19.25
CA ASN A 141 -14.48 -13.39 18.71
C ASN A 141 -14.63 -13.17 17.20
N ILE A 142 -14.25 -11.99 16.67
CA ILE A 142 -14.29 -11.71 15.25
C ILE A 142 -13.23 -12.55 14.51
N ILE A 143 -12.04 -12.65 15.06
CA ILE A 143 -10.96 -13.47 14.47
C ILE A 143 -11.34 -14.95 14.43
N ASP A 144 -11.99 -15.43 15.46
CA ASP A 144 -12.39 -16.85 15.58
C ASP A 144 -13.49 -17.24 14.53
N GLU A 145 -14.22 -16.25 13.98
CA GLU A 145 -15.20 -16.46 12.90
C GLU A 145 -14.57 -16.45 11.49
N LEU A 146 -13.32 -15.98 11.36
CA LEU A 146 -12.65 -15.84 10.07
C LEU A 146 -11.86 -17.09 9.68
N THR A 147 -11.88 -17.41 8.40
CA THR A 147 -10.96 -18.38 7.82
C THR A 147 -9.66 -17.66 7.39
N ILE A 148 -8.65 -17.71 8.24
CA ILE A 148 -7.36 -17.11 7.95
C ILE A 148 -6.55 -18.06 7.07
N VAL A 149 -6.26 -17.63 5.84
CA VAL A 149 -5.41 -18.37 4.92
C VAL A 149 -3.96 -17.96 5.18
N LYS A 150 -3.14 -18.91 5.60
CA LYS A 150 -1.69 -18.69 5.73
C LYS A 150 -1.08 -18.86 4.34
N THR A 151 -0.74 -17.75 3.71
CA THR A 151 0.00 -17.79 2.45
C THR A 151 1.43 -18.29 2.67
N SER A 152 1.94 -19.07 1.71
CA SER A 152 3.38 -19.32 1.57
C SER A 152 4.12 -17.96 1.48
N PRO A 153 5.40 -17.89 1.87
CA PRO A 153 6.15 -16.64 1.84
C PRO A 153 5.98 -15.93 0.49
N PRO A 154 5.93 -14.60 0.47
CA PRO A 154 5.71 -13.85 -0.75
C PRO A 154 6.72 -14.28 -1.82
N SER A 155 6.26 -14.39 -3.04
CA SER A 155 7.14 -14.49 -4.20
C SER A 155 8.18 -13.36 -4.12
N PRO A 156 9.45 -13.61 -4.47
CA PRO A 156 10.48 -12.57 -4.39
C PRO A 156 9.97 -11.29 -5.05
N ALA A 157 10.23 -10.17 -4.38
CA ALA A 157 9.82 -8.86 -4.84
C ALA A 157 10.07 -8.69 -6.34
N PRO A 158 9.18 -8.02 -7.08
CA PRO A 158 9.46 -7.66 -8.46
C PRO A 158 10.81 -6.96 -8.49
N GLN A 159 11.70 -7.39 -9.36
CA GLN A 159 12.98 -6.70 -9.51
C GLN A 159 12.71 -5.23 -9.84
N PRO A 160 13.49 -4.28 -9.30
CA PRO A 160 13.35 -2.88 -9.65
C PRO A 160 13.32 -2.75 -11.16
N ILE A 161 12.36 -2.00 -11.69
CA ILE A 161 12.39 -1.63 -13.10
C ILE A 161 13.62 -0.73 -13.24
N GLU A 162 14.67 -1.25 -13.89
CA GLU A 162 15.83 -0.43 -14.17
C GLU A 162 15.37 0.84 -14.88
N PRO A 163 15.81 2.03 -14.42
CA PRO A 163 15.51 3.26 -15.14
C PRO A 163 16.00 3.12 -16.58
N PRO A 164 15.29 3.70 -17.56
CA PRO A 164 15.70 3.61 -18.94
C PRO A 164 17.15 4.13 -19.05
N VAL A 165 18.01 3.30 -19.62
CA VAL A 165 19.42 3.64 -19.83
C VAL A 165 19.48 4.95 -20.61
N PRO A 166 20.20 5.98 -20.13
CA PRO A 166 20.33 7.22 -20.87
C PRO A 166 20.88 6.93 -22.27
N VAL A 167 20.14 7.29 -23.30
CA VAL A 167 20.64 7.21 -24.67
C VAL A 167 21.75 8.26 -24.79
N ALA A 168 22.98 7.81 -24.96
CA ALA A 168 24.10 8.70 -25.24
C ALA A 168 23.79 9.44 -26.57
N VAL A 169 23.60 10.74 -26.49
CA VAL A 169 23.50 11.58 -27.66
C VAL A 169 24.93 11.93 -28.09
N GLU A 170 25.44 11.29 -29.13
CA GLU A 170 26.68 11.73 -29.76
C GLU A 170 26.43 13.08 -30.45
N VAL A 171 27.04 14.12 -29.91
CA VAL A 171 27.05 15.43 -30.57
C VAL A 171 28.25 15.46 -31.49
N GLU A 172 28.03 15.28 -32.80
CA GLU A 172 29.07 15.57 -33.78
C GLU A 172 29.33 17.10 -33.82
N VAL A 173 30.46 17.50 -33.30
CA VAL A 173 30.97 18.88 -33.45
C VAL A 173 31.62 18.99 -34.82
N THR A 174 30.88 19.47 -35.80
CA THR A 174 31.45 19.90 -37.11
C THR A 174 32.18 21.21 -36.90
N THR A 175 33.50 21.15 -36.87
CA THR A 175 34.36 22.34 -36.98
C THR A 175 34.45 22.77 -38.46
N ASN A 176 33.92 23.93 -38.77
CA ASN A 176 34.23 24.66 -40.03
C ASN A 176 35.50 25.46 -39.87
#